data_acee602b80663acfcf2724519c6a3a3d
#
_entry.id   acee602b80663acfcf2724519c6a3a3d
#
_cell.length_a   1.000
_cell.length_b   1.000
_cell.length_c   1.000
_cell.angle_alpha   90.00
_cell.angle_beta   90.00
_cell.angle_gamma   90.00
#
_symmetry.space_group_name_H-M   'P 1'
#
loop_
_entity.id
_entity.type
_entity.pdbx_description
1 polymer ?
#
loop_
_entity_poly.entity_id
_entity_poly.type
_entity_poly.pdbx_seq_one_letter_code
_entity_poly.pdbx_strand_id
1 'polypeptide(L)'
;MDAGQAVELIKSRLSLREVVSRYVALKPAGRGRWKGLCPFHQEKTPSFYVDEEKGLFYCFGCKAGGDLFAFVQRAEGLDFPEALERLAEEAGVELPRRKAPERRRELLEVLALAQTYFLEHLHAHPEALAYLRKRGLTEESVARFGLGYAPPKGDGLVAFLARHGVAPEEGVRAGVLAERQGRFVDRLRHRITFPIKDAFGRVVAFTGRALGEDGPKYLNTPETPLFRKQEVLFAYPEARPALREGRAIVVEGLFDAIALHQLGFPETVAVLGSGLSEGQALLLKKAGVLEVYLAFDADEAGQKATLQSLNLELAPRFLFYAVRLPAKDPGELLLHPEGRALFQKALEEALPEVAFRFEEASRGLDLSRPEHKRKVLEALTPRMLTPEPFDPVAERLKALVVERLGLSPKSLEDYLASLRTRGRPAPPPPPPPPIPGNKTLLLELDAIALLLSAPEERFLELVDYVETQVWPPEGSFLGEFLALARKEPRRDHLRRTLSQREEGGRLFERLLLAPRGEDPRLQEKLDHTLARLREAYLQERLAKVKAALAQNP
;
A
#
# COMPACT_ATOMS: atom_id res chain seq x y z
N MET A 1 28.79 11.81 -1.74
CA MET A 1 27.87 12.61 -0.87
C MET A 1 26.91 11.62 -0.28
N ASP A 2 26.74 11.58 1.04
CA ASP A 2 25.72 10.73 1.68
C ASP A 2 24.34 11.41 1.69
N ALA A 3 23.29 10.67 2.10
CA ALA A 3 21.93 11.21 2.11
C ALA A 3 21.77 12.41 3.06
N GLY A 4 22.50 12.46 4.17
CA GLY A 4 22.48 13.57 5.12
C GLY A 4 23.10 14.83 4.52
N GLN A 5 24.23 14.69 3.84
CA GLN A 5 24.88 15.78 3.12
C GLN A 5 24.00 16.33 1.98
N ALA A 6 23.26 15.45 1.29
CA ALA A 6 22.32 15.86 0.26
C ALA A 6 21.17 16.69 0.84
N VAL A 7 20.61 16.27 1.98
CA VAL A 7 19.56 17.01 2.71
C VAL A 7 20.01 18.41 3.08
N GLU A 8 21.21 18.54 3.66
CA GLU A 8 21.75 19.85 4.05
C GLU A 8 22.02 20.74 2.84
N LEU A 9 22.53 20.17 1.74
CA LEU A 9 22.77 20.91 0.50
C LEU A 9 21.47 21.39 -0.14
N ILE A 10 20.43 20.57 -0.14
CA ILE A 10 19.09 20.93 -0.62
C ILE A 10 18.52 22.09 0.22
N LYS A 11 18.57 21.98 1.56
CA LYS A 11 18.11 23.04 2.47
C LYS A 11 18.87 24.35 2.28
N SER A 12 20.15 24.30 1.90
CA SER A 12 20.94 25.50 1.63
C SER A 12 20.61 26.19 0.29
N ARG A 13 20.03 25.45 -0.66
CA ARG A 13 19.69 25.94 -2.00
C ARG A 13 18.21 26.33 -2.17
N LEU A 14 17.31 25.74 -1.38
CA LEU A 14 15.87 25.98 -1.46
C LEU A 14 15.37 26.68 -0.20
N SER A 15 14.72 27.82 -0.38
CA SER A 15 14.03 28.51 0.71
C SER A 15 12.71 27.83 1.03
N LEU A 16 12.49 27.47 2.31
CA LEU A 16 11.20 26.93 2.75
C LEU A 16 10.05 27.90 2.42
N ARG A 17 10.27 29.20 2.58
CA ARG A 17 9.26 30.22 2.23
C ARG A 17 8.88 30.17 0.76
N GLU A 18 9.86 30.09 -0.14
CA GLU A 18 9.61 30.06 -1.59
C GLU A 18 8.84 28.81 -1.99
N VAL A 19 9.24 27.65 -1.48
CA VAL A 19 8.53 26.40 -1.74
C VAL A 19 7.10 26.46 -1.19
N VAL A 20 6.90 26.93 0.04
CA VAL A 20 5.57 27.08 0.65
C VAL A 20 4.70 28.08 -0.09
N SER A 21 5.30 29.16 -0.62
CA SER A 21 4.54 30.22 -1.33
C SER A 21 3.81 29.74 -2.59
N ARG A 22 4.18 28.59 -3.12
CA ARG A 22 3.50 27.96 -4.26
C ARG A 22 2.16 27.33 -3.86
N TYR A 23 1.96 27.06 -2.58
CA TYR A 23 0.78 26.38 -2.02
C TYR A 23 -0.07 27.32 -1.16
N VAL A 24 0.56 28.35 -0.58
CA VAL A 24 -0.04 29.24 0.42
C VAL A 24 0.30 30.69 0.13
N ALA A 25 -0.69 31.55 0.10
CA ALA A 25 -0.48 33.00 0.05
C ALA A 25 0.06 33.49 1.40
N LEU A 26 1.37 33.67 1.50
CA LEU A 26 2.05 34.10 2.71
C LEU A 26 2.09 35.63 2.85
N LYS A 27 1.82 36.13 4.05
CA LYS A 27 1.96 37.56 4.44
C LYS A 27 3.03 37.69 5.54
N PRO A 28 3.79 38.79 5.57
CA PRO A 28 4.77 39.03 6.64
C PRO A 28 4.09 39.02 8.02
N ALA A 29 4.73 38.39 9.00
CA ALA A 29 4.22 38.25 10.38
C ALA A 29 5.29 38.53 11.44
N GLY A 30 6.26 39.43 11.12
CA GLY A 30 7.37 39.80 11.96
C GLY A 30 8.71 39.45 11.33
N ARG A 31 9.82 39.65 12.07
CA ARG A 31 11.17 39.46 11.59
C ARG A 31 11.40 38.01 11.15
N GLY A 32 11.66 37.76 9.87
CA GLY A 32 11.91 36.41 9.31
C GLY A 32 10.71 35.44 9.35
N ARG A 33 9.50 35.94 9.70
CA ARG A 33 8.30 35.09 9.83
C ARG A 33 7.20 35.48 8.86
N TRP A 34 6.51 34.49 8.37
CA TRP A 34 5.41 34.59 7.43
C TRP A 34 4.21 33.81 7.92
N LYS A 35 2.99 34.27 7.59
CA LYS A 35 1.74 33.57 7.95
C LYS A 35 0.78 33.50 6.78
N GLY A 36 -0.02 32.42 6.77
CA GLY A 36 -1.07 32.19 5.76
C GLY A 36 -2.16 31.26 6.27
N LEU A 37 -3.13 30.95 5.43
CA LEU A 37 -4.07 29.89 5.69
C LEU A 37 -3.38 28.54 5.53
N CYS A 38 -3.71 27.60 6.41
CA CYS A 38 -3.06 26.28 6.40
C CYS A 38 -3.46 25.47 5.16
N PRO A 39 -2.50 24.87 4.42
CA PRO A 39 -2.83 24.02 3.27
C PRO A 39 -3.25 22.60 3.70
N PHE A 40 -3.21 22.29 5.01
CA PHE A 40 -3.44 20.94 5.54
C PHE A 40 -4.78 20.79 6.26
N HIS A 41 -5.52 21.88 6.52
CA HIS A 41 -6.87 21.88 7.07
C HIS A 41 -7.61 23.16 6.66
N GLN A 42 -8.92 23.10 6.65
CA GLN A 42 -9.75 24.27 6.33
C GLN A 42 -9.82 25.24 7.52
N GLU A 43 -9.51 26.50 7.26
CA GLU A 43 -9.60 27.59 8.24
C GLU A 43 -9.92 28.93 7.56
N LYS A 44 -10.55 29.84 8.31
CA LYS A 44 -10.84 31.21 7.85
C LYS A 44 -9.84 32.24 8.38
N THR A 45 -9.12 31.90 9.44
CA THR A 45 -8.15 32.78 10.09
C THR A 45 -6.75 32.18 9.96
N PRO A 46 -5.76 32.94 9.45
CA PRO A 46 -4.41 32.42 9.26
C PRO A 46 -3.78 31.90 10.57
N SER A 47 -3.49 30.61 10.63
CA SER A 47 -2.81 29.95 11.75
C SER A 47 -1.52 29.22 11.36
N PHE A 48 -1.18 29.23 10.08
CA PHE A 48 0.02 28.61 9.53
C PHE A 48 1.17 29.62 9.47
N TYR A 49 2.28 29.28 10.09
CA TYR A 49 3.48 30.13 10.17
C TYR A 49 4.68 29.44 9.54
N VAL A 50 5.51 30.22 8.86
CA VAL A 50 6.83 29.84 8.33
C VAL A 50 7.85 30.75 8.98
N ASP A 51 8.87 30.15 9.61
CA ASP A 51 10.05 30.83 10.15
C ASP A 51 11.23 30.56 9.20
N GLU A 52 11.59 31.53 8.42
CA GLU A 52 12.61 31.40 7.37
C GLU A 52 14.02 31.22 7.97
N GLU A 53 14.30 31.87 9.10
CA GLU A 53 15.61 31.77 9.76
C GLU A 53 15.84 30.38 10.34
N LYS A 54 14.76 29.76 10.87
CA LYS A 54 14.84 28.40 11.41
C LYS A 54 14.61 27.31 10.36
N GLY A 55 14.13 27.66 9.17
CA GLY A 55 13.75 26.69 8.14
C GLY A 55 12.58 25.78 8.57
N LEU A 56 11.67 26.28 9.42
CA LEU A 56 10.57 25.51 9.98
C LEU A 56 9.22 26.14 9.70
N PHE A 57 8.21 25.30 9.52
CA PHE A 57 6.81 25.74 9.54
C PHE A 57 6.05 25.12 10.73
N TYR A 58 4.98 25.79 11.15
CA TYR A 58 4.09 25.28 12.16
C TYR A 58 2.68 25.87 12.00
N CYS A 59 1.67 25.01 12.10
CA CYS A 59 0.27 25.42 12.14
C CYS A 59 -0.29 25.32 13.55
N PHE A 60 -0.77 26.43 14.12
CA PHE A 60 -1.38 26.46 15.44
C PHE A 60 -2.78 25.84 15.46
N GLY A 61 -3.46 25.70 14.30
CA GLY A 61 -4.75 25.02 14.17
C GLY A 61 -4.60 23.50 14.25
N CYS A 62 -4.04 22.87 13.21
CA CYS A 62 -3.95 21.41 13.11
C CYS A 62 -2.66 20.79 13.68
N LYS A 63 -1.75 21.62 14.27
CA LYS A 63 -0.47 21.18 14.85
C LYS A 63 0.52 20.58 13.86
N ALA A 64 0.26 20.70 12.56
CA ALA A 64 1.21 20.29 11.52
C ALA A 64 2.47 21.17 11.62
N GLY A 65 3.64 20.57 11.63
CA GLY A 65 4.92 21.28 11.69
C GLY A 65 6.05 20.44 11.15
N GLY A 66 7.19 21.10 10.86
CA GLY A 66 8.39 20.45 10.34
C GLY A 66 9.25 21.38 9.51
N ASP A 67 10.19 20.79 8.76
CA ASP A 67 11.10 21.47 7.85
C ASP A 67 10.60 21.43 6.38
N LEU A 68 11.45 21.80 5.44
CA LEU A 68 11.19 21.77 4.01
C LEU A 68 10.69 20.39 3.52
N PHE A 69 11.35 19.32 3.97
CA PHE A 69 10.98 17.96 3.57
C PHE A 69 9.63 17.57 4.14
N ALA A 70 9.40 17.82 5.42
CA ALA A 70 8.12 17.55 6.08
C ALA A 70 6.97 18.33 5.44
N PHE A 71 7.23 19.55 4.96
CA PHE A 71 6.24 20.33 4.22
C PHE A 71 5.89 19.66 2.89
N VAL A 72 6.89 19.34 2.06
CA VAL A 72 6.67 18.72 0.75
C VAL A 72 6.04 17.35 0.87
N GLN A 73 6.47 16.53 1.83
CA GLN A 73 5.84 15.25 2.13
C GLN A 73 4.34 15.39 2.37
N ARG A 74 3.92 16.35 3.21
CA ARG A 74 2.50 16.59 3.51
C ARG A 74 1.76 17.28 2.36
N ALA A 75 2.39 18.27 1.74
CA ALA A 75 1.78 19.06 0.67
C ALA A 75 1.60 18.22 -0.60
N GLU A 76 2.49 17.30 -0.89
CA GLU A 76 2.46 16.47 -2.07
C GLU A 76 2.10 14.99 -1.81
N GLY A 77 1.90 14.58 -0.54
CA GLY A 77 1.58 13.21 -0.15
C GLY A 77 2.72 12.23 -0.48
N LEU A 78 3.98 12.69 -0.35
CA LEU A 78 5.19 11.93 -0.64
C LEU A 78 5.74 11.26 0.62
N ASP A 79 6.45 10.14 0.46
CA ASP A 79 7.33 9.67 1.52
C ASP A 79 8.67 10.44 1.51
N PHE A 80 9.54 10.21 2.51
CA PHE A 80 10.79 10.95 2.61
C PHE A 80 11.75 10.71 1.43
N PRO A 81 11.96 9.49 0.93
CA PRO A 81 12.74 9.25 -0.28
C PRO A 81 12.20 9.99 -1.51
N GLU A 82 10.90 9.98 -1.70
CA GLU A 82 10.22 10.68 -2.79
C GLU A 82 10.39 12.20 -2.69
N ALA A 83 10.19 12.76 -1.49
CA ALA A 83 10.41 14.18 -1.23
C ALA A 83 11.89 14.58 -1.43
N LEU A 84 12.83 13.70 -1.07
CA LEU A 84 14.25 13.90 -1.27
C LEU A 84 14.60 13.97 -2.78
N GLU A 85 14.12 13.02 -3.58
CA GLU A 85 14.31 13.01 -5.03
C GLU A 85 13.72 14.27 -5.68
N ARG A 86 12.48 14.62 -5.30
CA ARG A 86 11.77 15.79 -5.82
C ARG A 86 12.50 17.12 -5.54
N LEU A 87 12.96 17.29 -4.29
CA LEU A 87 13.66 18.50 -3.87
C LEU A 87 15.11 18.54 -4.38
N ALA A 88 15.75 17.40 -4.55
CA ALA A 88 17.08 17.30 -5.14
C ALA A 88 17.08 17.74 -6.60
N GLU A 89 16.08 17.30 -7.40
CA GLU A 89 15.90 17.73 -8.78
C GLU A 89 15.72 19.25 -8.86
N GLU A 90 14.87 19.81 -8.01
CA GLU A 90 14.62 21.24 -7.95
C GLU A 90 15.83 22.05 -7.50
N ALA A 91 16.59 21.52 -6.53
CA ALA A 91 17.82 22.16 -6.02
C ALA A 91 19.04 21.98 -6.94
N GLY A 92 18.92 21.16 -8.00
CA GLY A 92 20.07 20.78 -8.84
C GLY A 92 21.13 20.01 -8.04
N VAL A 93 20.71 19.15 -7.10
CA VAL A 93 21.58 18.34 -6.25
C VAL A 93 21.58 16.90 -6.76
N GLU A 94 22.75 16.41 -7.17
CA GLU A 94 22.90 15.00 -7.51
C GLU A 94 22.89 14.15 -6.23
N LEU A 95 21.88 13.29 -6.10
CA LEU A 95 21.83 12.33 -5.00
C LEU A 95 22.89 11.24 -5.17
N PRO A 96 23.40 10.65 -4.07
CA PRO A 96 24.36 9.55 -4.14
C PRO A 96 23.78 8.38 -4.94
N ARG A 97 24.45 7.98 -5.99
CA ARG A 97 24.02 6.90 -6.89
C ARG A 97 23.96 5.57 -6.13
N ARG A 98 22.76 5.13 -5.79
CA ARG A 98 22.51 3.71 -5.51
C ARG A 98 22.51 2.98 -6.87
N LYS A 99 23.21 1.85 -7.02
CA LYS A 99 23.29 1.06 -8.27
C LYS A 99 21.93 0.60 -8.87
N ALA A 100 20.84 0.71 -8.14
CA ALA A 100 19.47 0.49 -8.62
C ALA A 100 18.85 1.67 -9.43
N PRO A 101 19.21 2.96 -9.22
CA PRO A 101 18.61 4.10 -9.93
C PRO A 101 18.99 4.18 -11.41
N GLU A 102 20.16 3.73 -11.80
CA GLU A 102 20.62 3.86 -13.19
C GLU A 102 19.73 3.01 -14.14
N ARG A 103 19.48 1.75 -13.79
CA ARG A 103 18.56 0.87 -14.52
C ARG A 103 17.12 1.37 -14.51
N ARG A 104 16.68 1.99 -13.41
CA ARG A 104 15.34 2.57 -13.31
C ARG A 104 15.19 3.75 -14.27
N ARG A 105 16.20 4.62 -14.35
CA ARG A 105 16.23 5.77 -15.25
C ARG A 105 16.20 5.33 -16.72
N GLU A 106 17.01 4.36 -17.09
CA GLU A 106 17.04 3.78 -18.44
C GLU A 106 15.66 3.24 -18.86
N LEU A 107 14.97 2.50 -17.98
CA LEU A 107 13.64 1.97 -18.28
C LEU A 107 12.60 3.10 -18.41
N LEU A 108 12.67 4.17 -17.62
CA LEU A 108 11.79 5.33 -17.74
C LEU A 108 12.01 6.07 -19.06
N GLU A 109 13.27 6.20 -19.52
CA GLU A 109 13.62 6.79 -20.82
C GLU A 109 13.04 5.96 -21.96
N VAL A 110 13.13 4.64 -21.91
CA VAL A 110 12.51 3.73 -22.90
C VAL A 110 10.99 3.91 -22.95
N LEU A 111 10.34 4.02 -21.78
CA LEU A 111 8.88 4.20 -21.71
C LEU A 111 8.46 5.59 -22.22
N ALA A 112 9.26 6.63 -21.97
CA ALA A 112 9.01 7.97 -22.50
C ALA A 112 9.13 8.00 -24.03
N LEU A 113 10.12 7.31 -24.60
CA LEU A 113 10.27 7.15 -26.06
C LEU A 113 9.07 6.36 -26.65
N ALA A 114 8.64 5.28 -26.01
CA ALA A 114 7.46 4.53 -26.43
C ALA A 114 6.19 5.42 -26.39
N GLN A 115 6.05 6.26 -25.37
CA GLN A 115 4.94 7.23 -25.28
C GLN A 115 4.97 8.20 -26.48
N THR A 116 6.14 8.77 -26.81
CA THR A 116 6.29 9.64 -27.97
C THR A 116 5.86 8.93 -29.25
N TYR A 117 6.33 7.72 -29.47
CA TYR A 117 5.96 6.89 -30.63
C TYR A 117 4.44 6.69 -30.73
N PHE A 118 3.76 6.34 -29.62
CA PHE A 118 2.32 6.11 -29.64
C PHE A 118 1.52 7.40 -29.87
N LEU A 119 1.97 8.54 -29.34
CA LEU A 119 1.35 9.85 -29.57
C LEU A 119 1.44 10.28 -31.04
N GLU A 120 2.62 10.17 -31.65
CA GLU A 120 2.84 10.48 -33.06
C GLU A 120 1.92 9.63 -33.95
N HIS A 121 1.80 8.34 -33.64
CA HIS A 121 0.96 7.43 -34.42
C HIS A 121 -0.53 7.67 -34.22
N LEU A 122 -0.98 8.16 -33.06
CA LEU A 122 -2.38 8.53 -32.88
C LEU A 122 -2.79 9.65 -33.83
N HIS A 123 -1.95 10.67 -33.99
CA HIS A 123 -2.22 11.77 -34.91
C HIS A 123 -2.14 11.35 -36.40
N ALA A 124 -1.32 10.36 -36.70
CA ALA A 124 -1.13 9.84 -38.05
C ALA A 124 -2.23 8.84 -38.50
N HIS A 125 -3.11 8.39 -37.58
CA HIS A 125 -4.11 7.34 -37.84
C HIS A 125 -5.54 7.85 -37.52
N PRO A 126 -6.25 8.41 -38.52
CA PRO A 126 -7.58 8.98 -38.32
C PRO A 126 -8.62 8.02 -37.74
N GLU A 127 -8.49 6.71 -38.03
CA GLU A 127 -9.38 5.67 -37.50
C GLU A 127 -9.27 5.53 -35.98
N ALA A 128 -8.08 5.68 -35.43
CA ALA A 128 -7.85 5.65 -33.97
C ALA A 128 -8.49 6.88 -33.29
N LEU A 129 -8.33 8.07 -33.89
CA LEU A 129 -9.00 9.29 -33.43
C LEU A 129 -10.52 9.20 -33.54
N ALA A 130 -11.03 8.66 -34.66
CA ALA A 130 -12.46 8.45 -34.84
C ALA A 130 -13.06 7.52 -33.78
N TYR A 131 -12.33 6.47 -33.41
CA TYR A 131 -12.72 5.58 -32.32
C TYR A 131 -12.86 6.32 -30.99
N LEU A 132 -11.88 7.17 -30.62
CA LEU A 132 -11.92 7.96 -29.39
C LEU A 132 -13.06 8.98 -29.39
N ARG A 133 -13.28 9.65 -30.51
CA ARG A 133 -14.43 10.58 -30.70
C ARG A 133 -15.77 9.85 -30.58
N LYS A 134 -15.90 8.65 -31.17
CA LYS A 134 -17.10 7.81 -31.03
C LYS A 134 -17.38 7.42 -29.59
N ARG A 135 -16.33 7.31 -28.75
CA ARG A 135 -16.43 7.09 -27.31
C ARG A 135 -16.76 8.37 -26.52
N GLY A 136 -16.93 9.51 -27.18
CA GLY A 136 -17.27 10.79 -26.57
C GLY A 136 -16.08 11.58 -26.03
N LEU A 137 -14.83 11.10 -26.22
CA LEU A 137 -13.66 11.80 -25.69
C LEU A 137 -13.32 13.03 -26.53
N THR A 138 -13.05 14.13 -25.83
CA THR A 138 -12.55 15.38 -26.42
C THR A 138 -11.05 15.29 -26.69
N GLU A 139 -10.56 16.13 -27.60
CA GLU A 139 -9.11 16.22 -27.89
C GLU A 139 -8.32 16.67 -26.64
N GLU A 140 -8.91 17.54 -25.82
CA GLU A 140 -8.33 17.93 -24.54
C GLU A 140 -8.15 16.74 -23.60
N SER A 141 -9.17 15.89 -23.44
CA SER A 141 -9.07 14.66 -22.63
C SER A 141 -8.02 13.70 -23.19
N VAL A 142 -8.01 13.49 -24.51
CA VAL A 142 -7.01 12.64 -25.18
C VAL A 142 -5.59 13.13 -24.90
N ALA A 143 -5.34 14.43 -25.01
CA ALA A 143 -4.04 15.05 -24.73
C ALA A 143 -3.67 14.99 -23.25
N ARG A 144 -4.61 15.34 -22.34
CA ARG A 144 -4.41 15.35 -20.88
C ARG A 144 -3.98 13.99 -20.34
N PHE A 145 -4.64 12.93 -20.80
CA PHE A 145 -4.34 11.57 -20.37
C PHE A 145 -3.21 10.91 -21.20
N GLY A 146 -2.75 11.57 -22.27
CA GLY A 146 -1.67 11.11 -23.11
C GLY A 146 -2.02 9.85 -23.89
N LEU A 147 -3.26 9.73 -24.38
CA LEU A 147 -3.68 8.57 -25.17
C LEU A 147 -2.90 8.52 -26.47
N GLY A 148 -2.51 7.33 -26.89
CA GLY A 148 -1.75 7.08 -28.08
C GLY A 148 -2.32 5.92 -28.91
N TYR A 149 -1.63 5.56 -29.97
CA TYR A 149 -2.00 4.43 -30.81
C TYR A 149 -0.78 3.57 -31.15
N ALA A 150 -0.90 2.27 -30.95
CA ALA A 150 0.06 1.27 -31.40
C ALA A 150 -0.39 0.74 -32.77
N PRO A 151 0.35 0.98 -33.86
CA PRO A 151 0.00 0.52 -35.21
C PRO A 151 -0.08 -1.01 -35.32
N PRO A 152 -0.74 -1.55 -36.36
CA PRO A 152 -0.84 -3.01 -36.57
C PRO A 152 0.48 -3.67 -36.92
N LYS A 153 1.46 -2.90 -37.45
CA LYS A 153 2.78 -3.41 -37.82
C LYS A 153 3.56 -3.76 -36.54
N GLY A 154 4.06 -5.00 -36.48
CA GLY A 154 4.58 -5.58 -35.24
C GLY A 154 6.05 -5.30 -34.92
N ASP A 155 6.72 -4.39 -35.63
CA ASP A 155 8.14 -4.07 -35.51
C ASP A 155 8.43 -2.56 -35.56
N GLY A 156 7.40 -1.74 -35.57
CA GLY A 156 7.52 -0.29 -35.70
C GLY A 156 8.17 0.35 -34.49
N LEU A 157 7.75 -0.02 -33.29
CA LEU A 157 8.34 0.46 -32.03
C LEU A 157 9.76 -0.10 -31.85
N VAL A 158 10.01 -1.38 -32.24
CA VAL A 158 11.37 -1.96 -32.25
C VAL A 158 12.31 -1.06 -33.05
N ALA A 159 11.93 -0.72 -34.30
CA ALA A 159 12.74 0.11 -35.19
C ALA A 159 12.88 1.56 -34.66
N PHE A 160 11.84 2.10 -34.05
CA PHE A 160 11.88 3.44 -33.44
C PHE A 160 12.87 3.49 -32.28
N LEU A 161 12.79 2.56 -31.34
CA LEU A 161 13.68 2.47 -30.18
C LEU A 161 15.15 2.28 -30.60
N ALA A 162 15.39 1.39 -31.59
CA ALA A 162 16.74 1.17 -32.12
C ALA A 162 17.36 2.46 -32.72
N ARG A 163 16.59 3.30 -33.42
CA ARG A 163 17.05 4.60 -33.91
C ARG A 163 17.41 5.59 -32.82
N HIS A 164 16.85 5.41 -31.62
CA HIS A 164 17.18 6.21 -30.42
C HIS A 164 18.24 5.55 -29.53
N GLY A 165 18.95 4.52 -30.05
CA GLY A 165 20.04 3.87 -29.34
C GLY A 165 19.62 2.91 -28.23
N VAL A 166 18.34 2.53 -28.17
CA VAL A 166 17.81 1.59 -27.17
C VAL A 166 17.97 0.16 -27.68
N ALA A 167 18.62 -0.71 -26.92
CA ALA A 167 18.73 -2.12 -27.22
C ALA A 167 17.35 -2.80 -27.07
N PRO A 168 16.98 -3.76 -27.97
CA PRO A 168 15.68 -4.43 -27.91
C PRO A 168 15.38 -5.10 -26.57
N GLU A 169 16.40 -5.65 -25.91
CA GLU A 169 16.30 -6.27 -24.58
C GLU A 169 15.83 -5.30 -23.51
N GLU A 170 16.16 -4.01 -23.64
CA GLU A 170 15.69 -2.96 -22.74
C GLU A 170 14.22 -2.67 -22.97
N GLY A 171 13.76 -2.68 -24.22
CA GLY A 171 12.35 -2.61 -24.57
C GLY A 171 11.53 -3.77 -24.00
N VAL A 172 12.11 -4.98 -23.99
CA VAL A 172 11.49 -6.17 -23.34
C VAL A 172 11.44 -5.97 -21.82
N ARG A 173 12.53 -5.51 -21.20
CA ARG A 173 12.56 -5.22 -19.76
C ARG A 173 11.60 -4.12 -19.33
N ALA A 174 11.42 -3.11 -20.17
CA ALA A 174 10.41 -2.07 -20.00
C ALA A 174 8.97 -2.54 -20.27
N GLY A 175 8.80 -3.75 -20.81
CA GLY A 175 7.51 -4.36 -21.09
C GLY A 175 6.80 -3.86 -22.36
N VAL A 176 7.45 -3.04 -23.20
CA VAL A 176 6.87 -2.50 -24.44
C VAL A 176 7.17 -3.35 -25.66
N LEU A 177 8.20 -4.17 -25.59
CA LEU A 177 8.53 -5.20 -26.58
C LEU A 177 8.32 -6.60 -26.00
N ALA A 178 8.30 -7.59 -26.88
CA ALA A 178 8.31 -9.00 -26.54
C ALA A 178 9.27 -9.75 -27.47
N GLU A 179 9.91 -10.80 -26.95
CA GLU A 179 10.68 -11.73 -27.76
C GLU A 179 9.78 -12.92 -28.15
N ARG A 180 9.73 -13.23 -29.46
CA ARG A 180 8.98 -14.37 -30.01
C ARG A 180 9.83 -15.07 -31.05
N GLN A 181 10.13 -16.32 -30.81
CA GLN A 181 10.92 -17.16 -31.74
C GLN A 181 12.26 -16.51 -32.13
N GLY A 182 12.95 -15.91 -31.15
CA GLY A 182 14.23 -15.23 -31.36
C GLY A 182 14.13 -13.87 -32.09
N ARG A 183 12.93 -13.30 -32.23
CA ARG A 183 12.71 -11.99 -32.83
C ARG A 183 12.04 -11.05 -31.82
N PHE A 184 12.49 -9.80 -31.81
CA PHE A 184 11.84 -8.75 -31.04
C PHE A 184 10.65 -8.18 -31.83
N VAL A 185 9.53 -8.04 -31.14
CA VAL A 185 8.26 -7.53 -31.71
C VAL A 185 7.61 -6.55 -30.75
N ASP A 186 6.82 -5.64 -31.30
CA ASP A 186 5.99 -4.73 -30.54
C ASP A 186 4.96 -5.52 -29.72
N ARG A 187 4.87 -5.24 -28.43
CA ARG A 187 3.91 -5.92 -27.55
C ARG A 187 2.48 -5.50 -27.82
N LEU A 188 2.25 -4.20 -27.99
CA LEU A 188 0.95 -3.63 -28.33
C LEU A 188 0.88 -3.42 -29.84
N ARG A 189 -0.21 -3.87 -30.46
CA ARG A 189 -0.44 -3.78 -31.92
C ARG A 189 -1.92 -3.55 -32.16
N HIS A 190 -2.24 -2.62 -33.04
CA HIS A 190 -3.60 -2.22 -33.41
C HIS A 190 -4.46 -1.91 -32.18
N ARG A 191 -3.89 -1.04 -31.26
CA ARG A 191 -4.51 -0.72 -29.98
C ARG A 191 -4.41 0.76 -29.65
N ILE A 192 -5.46 1.32 -29.09
CA ILE A 192 -5.35 2.58 -28.34
C ILE A 192 -4.50 2.31 -27.11
N THR A 193 -3.50 3.13 -26.86
CA THR A 193 -2.61 3.02 -25.71
C THR A 193 -2.96 4.02 -24.63
N PHE A 194 -2.96 3.55 -23.41
CA PHE A 194 -3.19 4.30 -22.18
C PHE A 194 -1.90 4.25 -21.37
N PRO A 195 -1.18 5.37 -21.20
CA PRO A 195 -0.01 5.38 -20.33
C PRO A 195 -0.43 5.24 -18.87
N ILE A 196 0.17 4.30 -18.18
CA ILE A 196 0.04 4.17 -16.73
C ILE A 196 1.18 4.95 -16.11
N LYS A 197 0.85 5.90 -15.24
CA LYS A 197 1.81 6.82 -14.63
C LYS A 197 2.00 6.52 -13.15
N ASP A 198 3.21 6.73 -12.66
CA ASP A 198 3.48 6.71 -11.22
C ASP A 198 2.95 8.00 -10.54
N ALA A 199 3.13 8.11 -9.22
CA ALA A 199 2.68 9.27 -8.45
C ALA A 199 3.35 10.60 -8.87
N PHE A 200 4.45 10.55 -9.64
CA PHE A 200 5.16 11.71 -10.17
C PHE A 200 4.74 12.07 -11.61
N GLY A 201 3.80 11.33 -12.19
CA GLY A 201 3.36 11.53 -13.57
C GLY A 201 4.27 10.89 -14.63
N ARG A 202 5.29 10.11 -14.24
CA ARG A 202 6.19 9.41 -15.15
C ARG A 202 5.51 8.14 -15.66
N VAL A 203 5.60 7.87 -16.97
CA VAL A 203 5.04 6.65 -17.55
C VAL A 203 5.84 5.43 -17.07
N VAL A 204 5.17 4.49 -16.43
CA VAL A 204 5.75 3.24 -15.90
C VAL A 204 5.24 1.98 -16.60
N ALA A 205 4.16 2.09 -17.36
CA ALA A 205 3.55 0.99 -18.10
C ALA A 205 2.57 1.51 -19.16
N PHE A 206 2.01 0.59 -19.95
CA PHE A 206 0.92 0.89 -20.87
C PHE A 206 -0.16 -0.20 -20.79
N THR A 207 -1.40 0.23 -20.99
CA THR A 207 -2.51 -0.65 -21.34
C THR A 207 -2.95 -0.37 -22.76
N GLY A 208 -3.16 -1.41 -23.56
CA GLY A 208 -3.62 -1.29 -24.95
C GLY A 208 -5.03 -1.83 -25.12
N ARG A 209 -5.98 -1.00 -25.58
CA ARG A 209 -7.33 -1.40 -25.96
C ARG A 209 -7.38 -1.77 -27.44
N ALA A 210 -7.82 -2.97 -27.77
CA ALA A 210 -7.96 -3.41 -29.17
C ALA A 210 -9.00 -2.55 -29.93
N LEU A 211 -8.67 -2.18 -31.17
CA LEU A 211 -9.62 -1.56 -32.11
C LEU A 211 -10.37 -2.60 -32.93
N GLY A 212 -9.80 -3.81 -33.11
CA GLY A 212 -10.41 -4.95 -33.75
C GLY A 212 -10.79 -6.06 -32.78
N GLU A 213 -11.18 -7.21 -33.32
CA GLU A 213 -11.60 -8.39 -32.55
C GLU A 213 -10.42 -9.34 -32.22
N ASP A 214 -9.22 -9.04 -32.71
CA ASP A 214 -8.04 -9.90 -32.52
C ASP A 214 -7.49 -9.80 -31.08
N GLY A 215 -7.62 -10.90 -30.34
CA GLY A 215 -7.07 -11.06 -28.99
C GLY A 215 -7.87 -10.39 -27.87
N PRO A 216 -7.29 -10.23 -26.67
CA PRO A 216 -8.02 -9.70 -25.51
C PRO A 216 -8.38 -8.24 -25.72
N LYS A 217 -9.58 -7.85 -25.26
CA LYS A 217 -10.10 -6.47 -25.31
C LYS A 217 -9.10 -5.46 -24.74
N TYR A 218 -8.48 -5.77 -23.60
CA TYR A 218 -7.39 -5.02 -22.99
C TYR A 218 -6.16 -5.90 -22.84
N LEU A 219 -5.00 -5.32 -23.09
CA LEU A 219 -3.70 -5.96 -22.90
C LEU A 219 -2.77 -5.01 -22.14
N ASN A 220 -2.39 -5.40 -20.95
CA ASN A 220 -1.43 -4.65 -20.14
C ASN A 220 0.02 -5.03 -20.51
N THR A 221 0.94 -4.09 -20.32
CA THR A 221 2.35 -4.46 -20.21
C THR A 221 2.54 -5.41 -19.00
N PRO A 222 3.52 -6.31 -19.03
CA PRO A 222 3.78 -7.20 -17.91
C PRO A 222 4.25 -6.39 -16.69
N GLU A 223 4.26 -7.01 -15.52
CA GLU A 223 4.93 -6.44 -14.37
C GLU A 223 6.43 -6.28 -14.64
N THR A 224 6.98 -5.16 -14.21
CA THR A 224 8.38 -4.78 -14.40
C THR A 224 8.93 -4.24 -13.09
N PRO A 225 10.24 -3.97 -12.98
CA PRO A 225 10.77 -3.27 -11.82
C PRO A 225 10.16 -1.88 -11.55
N LEU A 226 9.47 -1.29 -12.56
CA LEU A 226 8.79 0.01 -12.45
C LEU A 226 7.28 -0.11 -12.23
N PHE A 227 6.69 -1.23 -12.54
CA PHE A 227 5.24 -1.40 -12.62
C PHE A 227 4.77 -2.65 -11.92
N ARG A 228 3.97 -2.47 -10.88
CA ARG A 228 3.16 -3.50 -10.23
C ARG A 228 1.71 -3.08 -10.29
N LYS A 229 0.90 -3.90 -10.95
CA LYS A 229 -0.52 -3.61 -11.19
C LYS A 229 -1.31 -3.29 -9.92
N GLN A 230 -0.95 -3.92 -8.82
CA GLN A 230 -1.61 -3.73 -7.52
C GLN A 230 -1.13 -2.50 -6.74
N GLU A 231 -0.12 -1.77 -7.23
CA GLU A 231 0.47 -0.62 -6.55
C GLU A 231 0.23 0.70 -7.28
N VAL A 232 -0.50 0.69 -8.39
CA VAL A 232 -0.78 1.87 -9.21
C VAL A 232 -2.27 2.01 -9.49
N LEU A 233 -2.73 3.26 -9.62
CA LEU A 233 -4.07 3.62 -10.07
C LEU A 233 -3.95 4.44 -11.36
N PHE A 234 -4.74 4.11 -12.37
CA PHE A 234 -4.83 4.95 -13.56
C PHE A 234 -5.46 6.30 -13.23
N ALA A 235 -5.00 7.35 -13.87
CA ALA A 235 -5.40 8.75 -13.64
C ALA A 235 -5.01 9.30 -12.25
N TYR A 236 -4.20 8.58 -11.45
CA TYR A 236 -3.82 9.06 -10.11
C TYR A 236 -3.09 10.41 -10.11
N PRO A 237 -2.10 10.69 -10.98
CA PRO A 237 -1.47 12.00 -11.03
C PRO A 237 -2.43 13.11 -11.39
N GLU A 238 -3.35 12.85 -12.32
CA GLU A 238 -4.37 13.80 -12.77
C GLU A 238 -5.43 14.07 -11.70
N ALA A 239 -5.76 13.04 -10.89
CA ALA A 239 -6.75 13.15 -9.81
C ALA A 239 -6.16 13.72 -8.52
N ARG A 240 -4.85 13.62 -8.32
CA ARG A 240 -4.16 13.93 -7.06
C ARG A 240 -4.49 15.31 -6.46
N PRO A 241 -4.60 16.40 -7.23
CA PRO A 241 -5.02 17.70 -6.67
C PRO A 241 -6.41 17.65 -6.02
N ALA A 242 -7.36 16.94 -6.63
CA ALA A 242 -8.73 16.80 -6.12
C ALA A 242 -8.85 15.78 -4.99
N LEU A 243 -8.04 14.70 -5.00
CA LEU A 243 -8.00 13.71 -3.91
C LEU A 243 -7.65 14.31 -2.55
N ARG A 244 -6.96 15.44 -2.51
CA ARG A 244 -6.63 16.19 -1.27
C ARG A 244 -7.85 16.74 -0.55
N GLU A 245 -8.99 16.88 -1.24
CA GLU A 245 -10.25 17.24 -0.61
C GLU A 245 -10.84 16.11 0.24
N GLY A 246 -10.17 14.96 0.27
CA GLY A 246 -10.52 13.83 1.13
C GLY A 246 -11.45 12.81 0.48
N ARG A 247 -11.83 12.99 -0.80
CA ARG A 247 -12.74 12.11 -1.54
C ARG A 247 -12.06 11.49 -2.75
N ALA A 248 -12.35 10.20 -3.02
CA ALA A 248 -11.97 9.50 -4.25
C ALA A 248 -13.17 8.78 -4.86
N ILE A 249 -13.26 8.81 -6.18
CA ILE A 249 -14.16 7.97 -6.97
C ILE A 249 -13.29 6.90 -7.64
N VAL A 250 -13.62 5.63 -7.41
CA VAL A 250 -12.87 4.48 -7.93
C VAL A 250 -13.74 3.73 -8.92
N VAL A 251 -13.25 3.59 -10.15
CA VAL A 251 -13.91 2.86 -11.25
C VAL A 251 -13.07 1.69 -11.74
N GLU A 252 -13.65 0.79 -12.54
CA GLU A 252 -12.92 -0.36 -13.11
C GLU A 252 -12.18 0.00 -14.39
N GLY A 253 -12.82 0.77 -15.26
CA GLY A 253 -12.36 1.03 -16.62
C GLY A 253 -11.52 2.29 -16.77
N LEU A 254 -10.49 2.21 -17.63
CA LEU A 254 -9.66 3.36 -17.96
C LEU A 254 -10.47 4.45 -18.69
N PHE A 255 -11.38 4.04 -19.60
CA PHE A 255 -12.28 4.97 -20.28
C PHE A 255 -13.24 5.63 -19.28
N ASP A 256 -13.70 4.89 -18.27
CA ASP A 256 -14.64 5.40 -17.28
C ASP A 256 -14.01 6.50 -16.44
N ALA A 257 -12.75 6.31 -16.04
CA ALA A 257 -12.01 7.36 -15.35
C ALA A 257 -11.90 8.63 -16.20
N ILE A 258 -11.51 8.50 -17.49
CA ILE A 258 -11.39 9.65 -18.39
C ILE A 258 -12.76 10.32 -18.61
N ALA A 259 -13.80 9.51 -18.77
CA ALA A 259 -15.19 10.01 -18.96
C ALA A 259 -15.64 10.84 -17.75
N LEU A 260 -15.41 10.34 -16.53
CA LEU A 260 -15.78 11.08 -15.32
C LEU A 260 -14.95 12.34 -15.12
N HIS A 261 -13.65 12.31 -15.42
CA HIS A 261 -12.85 13.54 -15.44
C HIS A 261 -13.43 14.59 -16.43
N GLN A 262 -13.82 14.15 -17.64
CA GLN A 262 -14.42 15.03 -18.65
C GLN A 262 -15.80 15.53 -18.21
N LEU A 263 -16.57 14.75 -17.47
CA LEU A 263 -17.85 15.15 -16.85
C LEU A 263 -17.67 16.06 -15.62
N GLY A 264 -16.43 16.32 -15.18
CA GLY A 264 -16.13 17.25 -14.09
C GLY A 264 -16.03 16.60 -12.71
N PHE A 265 -15.59 15.34 -12.64
CA PHE A 265 -15.27 14.58 -11.41
C PHE A 265 -13.76 14.26 -11.38
N PRO A 266 -12.92 15.27 -11.09
CA PRO A 266 -11.46 15.15 -11.20
C PRO A 266 -10.83 14.24 -10.15
N GLU A 267 -11.52 13.88 -9.08
CA GLU A 267 -11.08 12.96 -8.03
C GLU A 267 -11.21 11.47 -8.43
N THR A 268 -11.47 11.19 -9.72
CA THR A 268 -11.68 9.82 -10.22
C THR A 268 -10.36 9.12 -10.56
N VAL A 269 -10.24 7.88 -10.13
CA VAL A 269 -9.14 6.97 -10.48
C VAL A 269 -9.68 5.61 -10.92
N ALA A 270 -8.94 4.87 -11.76
CA ALA A 270 -9.33 3.52 -12.12
C ALA A 270 -8.37 2.47 -11.56
N VAL A 271 -8.93 1.33 -11.13
CA VAL A 271 -8.15 0.13 -10.83
C VAL A 271 -7.69 -0.53 -12.12
N LEU A 272 -6.61 -1.32 -12.04
CA LEU A 272 -6.10 -2.10 -13.18
C LEU A 272 -6.47 -3.58 -13.07
N GLY A 273 -7.44 -3.91 -12.22
CA GLY A 273 -7.87 -5.26 -11.88
C GLY A 273 -9.33 -5.34 -11.49
N SER A 274 -9.71 -6.41 -10.81
CA SER A 274 -11.05 -6.62 -10.29
C SER A 274 -11.17 -6.09 -8.85
N GLY A 275 -11.38 -4.78 -8.69
CA GLY A 275 -11.50 -4.13 -7.38
C GLY A 275 -10.21 -3.48 -6.88
N LEU A 276 -10.34 -2.72 -5.80
CA LEU A 276 -9.25 -1.99 -5.15
C LEU A 276 -8.33 -2.97 -4.41
N SER A 277 -7.01 -2.78 -4.53
CA SER A 277 -5.99 -3.56 -3.81
C SER A 277 -5.44 -2.79 -2.61
N GLU A 278 -4.72 -3.49 -1.70
CA GLU A 278 -4.06 -2.85 -0.54
C GLU A 278 -3.04 -1.78 -0.97
N GLY A 279 -2.23 -2.04 -2.00
CA GLY A 279 -1.26 -1.08 -2.52
C GLY A 279 -1.94 0.17 -3.08
N GLN A 280 -3.05 0.01 -3.81
CA GLN A 280 -3.85 1.11 -4.33
C GLN A 280 -4.58 1.88 -3.22
N ALA A 281 -5.13 1.19 -2.22
CA ALA A 281 -5.71 1.81 -1.03
C ALA A 281 -4.67 2.63 -0.26
N LEU A 282 -3.43 2.14 -0.17
CA LEU A 282 -2.33 2.87 0.44
C LEU A 282 -2.02 4.18 -0.31
N LEU A 283 -2.10 4.21 -1.65
CA LEU A 283 -1.95 5.43 -2.43
C LEU A 283 -3.04 6.45 -2.08
N LEU A 284 -4.30 6.03 -2.02
CA LEU A 284 -5.43 6.89 -1.64
C LEU A 284 -5.25 7.45 -0.23
N LYS A 285 -4.83 6.59 0.72
CA LYS A 285 -4.53 7.02 2.09
C LYS A 285 -3.41 8.06 2.15
N LYS A 286 -2.32 7.86 1.40
CA LYS A 286 -1.21 8.82 1.29
C LYS A 286 -1.66 10.15 0.69
N ALA A 287 -2.63 10.14 -0.22
CA ALA A 287 -3.23 11.34 -0.79
C ALA A 287 -4.16 12.10 0.18
N GLY A 288 -4.46 11.54 1.36
CA GLY A 288 -5.34 12.14 2.36
C GLY A 288 -6.82 11.79 2.17
N VAL A 289 -7.14 10.80 1.35
CA VAL A 289 -8.51 10.35 1.11
C VAL A 289 -9.09 9.72 2.37
N LEU A 290 -10.32 10.10 2.69
CA LEU A 290 -11.13 9.57 3.78
C LEU A 290 -12.38 8.86 3.25
N GLU A 291 -12.99 9.39 2.18
CA GLU A 291 -14.20 8.87 1.57
C GLU A 291 -13.89 8.24 0.21
N VAL A 292 -14.30 6.99 0.02
CA VAL A 292 -14.09 6.25 -1.22
C VAL A 292 -15.44 5.82 -1.80
N TYR A 293 -15.76 6.36 -2.97
CA TYR A 293 -16.94 6.02 -3.73
C TYR A 293 -16.58 4.97 -4.78
N LEU A 294 -17.05 3.73 -4.58
CA LEU A 294 -16.83 2.62 -5.49
C LEU A 294 -17.92 2.65 -6.58
N ALA A 295 -17.56 3.14 -7.76
CA ALA A 295 -18.45 3.25 -8.92
C ALA A 295 -18.08 2.20 -9.98
N PHE A 296 -18.14 0.91 -9.59
CA PHE A 296 -17.86 -0.22 -10.45
C PHE A 296 -19.07 -0.56 -11.34
N ASP A 297 -18.84 -1.39 -12.38
CA ASP A 297 -19.85 -1.76 -13.34
C ASP A 297 -21.13 -2.33 -12.66
N ALA A 298 -22.29 -2.09 -13.23
CA ALA A 298 -23.59 -2.46 -12.62
C ALA A 298 -23.88 -3.98 -12.68
N ASP A 299 -22.93 -4.78 -13.12
CA ASP A 299 -23.07 -6.24 -13.24
C ASP A 299 -22.60 -7.00 -11.97
N GLU A 300 -22.71 -8.32 -12.00
CA GLU A 300 -22.31 -9.20 -10.90
C GLU A 300 -20.79 -9.10 -10.62
N ALA A 301 -19.97 -8.87 -11.65
CA ALA A 301 -18.51 -8.75 -11.50
C ALA A 301 -18.17 -7.46 -10.72
N GLY A 302 -18.81 -6.33 -11.03
CA GLY A 302 -18.61 -5.07 -10.32
C GLY A 302 -19.10 -5.11 -8.87
N GLN A 303 -20.19 -5.86 -8.58
CA GLN A 303 -20.65 -6.09 -7.21
C GLN A 303 -19.63 -6.90 -6.40
N LYS A 304 -19.06 -7.93 -7.02
CA LYS A 304 -17.99 -8.73 -6.40
C LYS A 304 -16.73 -7.90 -6.17
N ALA A 305 -16.36 -7.05 -7.12
CA ALA A 305 -15.24 -6.12 -6.99
C ALA A 305 -15.46 -5.12 -5.84
N THR A 306 -16.70 -4.62 -5.68
CA THR A 306 -17.08 -3.78 -4.55
C THR A 306 -16.87 -4.50 -3.23
N LEU A 307 -17.43 -5.72 -3.06
CA LEU A 307 -17.26 -6.51 -1.84
C LEU A 307 -15.78 -6.84 -1.55
N GLN A 308 -15.00 -7.12 -2.58
CA GLN A 308 -13.56 -7.35 -2.45
C GLN A 308 -12.84 -6.10 -1.89
N SER A 309 -13.15 -4.92 -2.43
CA SER A 309 -12.59 -3.64 -1.99
C SER A 309 -12.95 -3.30 -0.53
N LEU A 310 -14.15 -3.68 -0.10
CA LEU A 310 -14.60 -3.50 1.28
C LEU A 310 -13.92 -4.45 2.28
N ASN A 311 -13.24 -5.50 1.83
CA ASN A 311 -12.59 -6.51 2.68
C ASN A 311 -11.07 -6.31 2.81
N LEU A 312 -10.54 -5.18 2.37
CA LEU A 312 -9.13 -4.83 2.52
C LEU A 312 -8.76 -4.63 4.00
N GLU A 313 -7.51 -4.91 4.36
CA GLU A 313 -6.98 -4.63 5.70
C GLU A 313 -7.00 -3.12 6.03
N LEU A 314 -6.81 -2.28 5.01
CA LEU A 314 -6.92 -0.82 5.14
C LEU A 314 -8.35 -0.29 5.10
N ALA A 315 -9.37 -1.13 4.83
CA ALA A 315 -10.76 -0.70 4.74
C ALA A 315 -11.25 0.10 5.97
N PRO A 316 -10.89 -0.25 7.22
CA PRO A 316 -11.31 0.54 8.40
C PRO A 316 -10.77 1.97 8.44
N ARG A 317 -9.86 2.31 7.54
CA ARG A 317 -9.28 3.67 7.40
C ARG A 317 -10.08 4.59 6.49
N PHE A 318 -11.10 4.07 5.82
CA PHE A 318 -11.92 4.78 4.85
C PHE A 318 -13.40 4.69 5.20
N LEU A 319 -14.16 5.66 4.73
CA LEU A 319 -15.61 5.60 4.65
C LEU A 319 -15.96 5.19 3.21
N PHE A 320 -16.42 3.96 3.04
CA PHE A 320 -16.79 3.44 1.73
C PHE A 320 -18.26 3.67 1.41
N TYR A 321 -18.49 4.03 0.16
CA TYR A 321 -19.81 4.20 -0.45
C TYR A 321 -19.88 3.41 -1.75
N ALA A 322 -20.89 2.57 -1.93
CA ALA A 322 -21.17 1.87 -3.18
C ALA A 322 -22.09 2.73 -4.05
N VAL A 323 -21.62 3.11 -5.23
CA VAL A 323 -22.39 3.91 -6.19
C VAL A 323 -23.19 2.99 -7.09
N ARG A 324 -24.49 3.21 -7.18
CA ARG A 324 -25.36 2.53 -8.15
C ARG A 324 -25.40 3.34 -9.44
N LEU A 325 -24.73 2.83 -10.46
CA LEU A 325 -24.68 3.52 -11.74
C LEU A 325 -26.06 3.53 -12.41
N PRO A 326 -26.48 4.68 -12.97
CA PRO A 326 -27.72 4.79 -13.75
C PRO A 326 -27.57 4.26 -15.19
N ALA A 327 -26.37 3.78 -15.55
CA ALA A 327 -25.99 3.18 -16.84
C ALA A 327 -25.16 1.92 -16.59
N LYS A 328 -24.77 1.22 -17.65
CA LYS A 328 -23.95 0.02 -17.55
C LYS A 328 -22.58 0.32 -16.96
N ASP A 329 -21.93 1.36 -17.46
CA ASP A 329 -20.64 1.85 -17.01
C ASP A 329 -20.61 3.41 -17.06
N PRO A 330 -19.66 4.06 -16.37
CA PRO A 330 -19.54 5.53 -16.39
C PRO A 330 -19.26 6.10 -17.79
N GLY A 331 -18.63 5.32 -18.68
CA GLY A 331 -18.33 5.73 -20.06
C GLY A 331 -19.60 5.97 -20.89
N GLU A 332 -20.69 5.24 -20.63
CA GLU A 332 -21.98 5.48 -21.29
C GLU A 332 -22.58 6.82 -20.89
N LEU A 333 -22.37 7.27 -19.66
CA LEU A 333 -22.86 8.57 -19.18
C LEU A 333 -22.23 9.75 -19.92
N LEU A 334 -21.02 9.60 -20.44
CA LEU A 334 -20.36 10.64 -21.23
C LEU A 334 -21.13 10.96 -22.53
N LEU A 335 -21.83 9.98 -23.08
CA LEU A 335 -22.64 10.12 -24.29
C LEU A 335 -24.06 10.62 -24.01
N HIS A 336 -24.46 10.70 -22.73
CA HIS A 336 -25.79 11.15 -22.34
C HIS A 336 -25.79 12.67 -22.10
N PRO A 337 -26.78 13.43 -22.63
CA PRO A 337 -26.83 14.88 -22.45
C PRO A 337 -26.83 15.35 -20.99
N GLU A 338 -27.44 14.57 -20.09
CA GLU A 338 -27.52 14.83 -18.65
C GLU A 338 -26.55 13.97 -17.84
N GLY A 339 -25.53 13.38 -18.47
CA GLY A 339 -24.65 12.38 -17.84
C GLY A 339 -23.98 12.86 -16.55
N ARG A 340 -23.56 14.14 -16.52
CA ARG A 340 -23.03 14.75 -15.29
C ARG A 340 -24.06 14.79 -14.16
N ALA A 341 -25.28 15.23 -14.44
CA ALA A 341 -26.33 15.34 -13.43
C ALA A 341 -26.76 13.95 -12.91
N LEU A 342 -26.85 12.97 -13.81
CA LEU A 342 -27.16 11.59 -13.47
C LEU A 342 -26.10 10.97 -12.56
N PHE A 343 -24.83 11.20 -12.86
CA PHE A 343 -23.75 10.66 -12.02
C PHE A 343 -23.65 11.40 -10.68
N GLN A 344 -23.85 12.72 -10.66
CA GLN A 344 -23.91 13.50 -9.42
C GLN A 344 -25.01 12.97 -8.48
N LYS A 345 -26.20 12.70 -9.03
CA LYS A 345 -27.29 12.09 -8.27
C LYS A 345 -26.92 10.70 -7.76
N ALA A 346 -26.27 9.88 -8.57
CA ALA A 346 -25.81 8.54 -8.14
C ALA A 346 -24.79 8.61 -7.00
N LEU A 347 -23.93 9.63 -6.96
CA LEU A 347 -23.01 9.87 -5.83
C LEU A 347 -23.76 10.30 -4.56
N GLU A 348 -24.78 11.15 -4.68
CA GLU A 348 -25.62 11.60 -3.55
C GLU A 348 -26.46 10.44 -2.95
N GLU A 349 -26.88 9.50 -3.79
CA GLU A 349 -27.65 8.31 -3.42
C GLU A 349 -26.75 7.08 -3.09
N ALA A 350 -25.42 7.25 -3.06
CA ALA A 350 -24.50 6.17 -2.84
C ALA A 350 -24.70 5.50 -1.47
N LEU A 351 -24.67 4.18 -1.46
CA LEU A 351 -24.95 3.38 -0.26
C LEU A 351 -23.71 3.31 0.63
N PRO A 352 -23.81 3.68 1.91
CA PRO A 352 -22.75 3.37 2.87
C PRO A 352 -22.43 1.86 2.90
N GLU A 353 -21.18 1.51 3.19
CA GLU A 353 -20.69 0.11 3.26
C GLU A 353 -21.68 -0.84 3.95
N VAL A 354 -22.18 -0.44 5.12
CA VAL A 354 -23.08 -1.29 5.92
C VAL A 354 -24.39 -1.61 5.22
N ALA A 355 -24.99 -0.62 4.53
CA ALA A 355 -26.21 -0.79 3.77
C ALA A 355 -25.98 -1.68 2.55
N PHE A 356 -24.92 -1.45 1.80
CA PHE A 356 -24.55 -2.26 0.65
C PHE A 356 -24.31 -3.73 1.03
N ARG A 357 -23.52 -3.98 2.09
CA ARG A 357 -23.28 -5.35 2.59
C ARG A 357 -24.57 -6.07 2.98
N PHE A 358 -25.48 -5.36 3.64
CA PHE A 358 -26.76 -5.94 4.04
C PHE A 358 -27.64 -6.27 2.82
N GLU A 359 -27.71 -5.35 1.86
CA GLU A 359 -28.50 -5.59 0.63
C GLU A 359 -27.96 -6.76 -0.19
N GLU A 360 -26.62 -6.85 -0.34
CA GLU A 360 -25.99 -7.97 -1.04
C GLU A 360 -26.24 -9.30 -0.31
N ALA A 361 -26.08 -9.32 1.01
CA ALA A 361 -26.32 -10.53 1.81
C ALA A 361 -27.79 -10.98 1.79
N SER A 362 -28.72 -10.04 1.61
CA SER A 362 -30.17 -10.31 1.60
C SER A 362 -30.78 -10.46 0.21
N ARG A 363 -29.98 -10.29 -0.85
CA ARG A 363 -30.46 -10.32 -2.23
C ARG A 363 -31.18 -11.65 -2.55
N GLY A 364 -32.41 -11.55 -3.02
CA GLY A 364 -33.23 -12.72 -3.39
C GLY A 364 -33.70 -13.57 -2.21
N LEU A 365 -33.53 -13.11 -0.97
CA LEU A 365 -33.96 -13.81 0.24
C LEU A 365 -35.22 -13.16 0.82
N ASP A 366 -36.16 -14.01 1.26
CA ASP A 366 -37.37 -13.59 1.98
C ASP A 366 -37.04 -13.50 3.49
N LEU A 367 -36.89 -12.30 4.00
CA LEU A 367 -36.55 -12.05 5.41
C LEU A 367 -37.68 -12.34 6.39
N SER A 368 -38.88 -12.79 5.93
CA SER A 368 -39.90 -13.34 6.82
C SER A 368 -39.50 -14.74 7.31
N ARG A 369 -38.65 -15.48 6.56
CA ARG A 369 -38.26 -16.85 6.83
C ARG A 369 -37.01 -16.91 7.73
N PRO A 370 -37.08 -17.66 8.85
CA PRO A 370 -35.94 -17.77 9.78
C PRO A 370 -34.64 -18.28 9.14
N GLU A 371 -34.74 -19.24 8.21
CA GLU A 371 -33.60 -19.81 7.51
C GLU A 371 -32.88 -18.76 6.60
N HIS A 372 -33.64 -17.85 6.01
CA HIS A 372 -33.06 -16.75 5.20
C HIS A 372 -32.39 -15.69 6.09
N LYS A 373 -33.02 -15.33 7.22
CA LYS A 373 -32.39 -14.45 8.21
C LYS A 373 -31.04 -15.00 8.69
N ARG A 374 -30.99 -16.34 8.93
CA ARG A 374 -29.76 -17.01 9.33
C ARG A 374 -28.68 -16.91 8.26
N LYS A 375 -29.00 -17.11 6.98
CA LYS A 375 -28.05 -16.97 5.87
C LYS A 375 -27.48 -15.56 5.81
N VAL A 376 -28.31 -14.52 5.93
CA VAL A 376 -27.87 -13.12 5.97
C VAL A 376 -26.93 -12.88 7.15
N LEU A 377 -27.31 -13.36 8.34
CA LEU A 377 -26.50 -13.22 9.54
C LEU A 377 -25.12 -13.89 9.37
N GLU A 378 -25.08 -15.13 8.85
CA GLU A 378 -23.84 -15.88 8.58
C GLU A 378 -22.95 -15.15 7.58
N ALA A 379 -23.52 -14.58 6.50
CA ALA A 379 -22.77 -13.83 5.48
C ALA A 379 -22.14 -12.53 6.03
N LEU A 380 -22.81 -11.85 6.96
CA LEU A 380 -22.34 -10.58 7.55
C LEU A 380 -21.44 -10.76 8.79
N THR A 381 -21.46 -11.96 9.37
CA THR A 381 -20.71 -12.28 10.59
C THR A 381 -19.21 -11.98 10.51
N PRO A 382 -18.48 -12.30 9.43
CA PRO A 382 -17.04 -12.02 9.36
C PRO A 382 -16.72 -10.53 9.56
N ARG A 383 -17.57 -9.63 9.03
CA ARG A 383 -17.36 -8.17 9.17
C ARG A 383 -17.74 -7.63 10.54
N MET A 384 -18.64 -8.33 11.27
CA MET A 384 -19.02 -7.99 12.65
C MET A 384 -18.01 -8.52 13.69
N LEU A 385 -17.18 -9.50 13.35
CA LEU A 385 -16.18 -10.14 14.21
C LEU A 385 -14.78 -9.54 13.98
N THR A 386 -14.64 -8.22 14.06
CA THR A 386 -13.32 -7.57 13.88
C THR A 386 -12.43 -7.78 15.10
N PRO A 387 -11.10 -7.86 14.92
CA PRO A 387 -10.16 -7.92 16.02
C PRO A 387 -9.93 -6.55 16.70
N GLU A 388 -10.35 -5.45 16.08
CA GLU A 388 -10.17 -4.10 16.62
C GLU A 388 -11.10 -3.86 17.80
N PRO A 389 -10.62 -3.22 18.88
CA PRO A 389 -11.43 -2.96 20.08
C PRO A 389 -12.65 -2.07 19.82
N PHE A 390 -12.57 -1.20 18.80
CA PHE A 390 -13.65 -0.33 18.38
C PHE A 390 -13.61 -0.14 16.87
N ASP A 391 -14.62 -0.68 16.19
CA ASP A 391 -14.82 -0.53 14.74
C ASP A 391 -16.22 0.07 14.52
N PRO A 392 -16.33 1.37 14.20
CA PRO A 392 -17.61 2.03 14.01
C PRO A 392 -18.48 1.40 12.93
N VAL A 393 -17.87 0.85 11.87
CA VAL A 393 -18.58 0.20 10.77
C VAL A 393 -19.16 -1.13 11.25
N ALA A 394 -18.40 -1.93 12.01
CA ALA A 394 -18.89 -3.17 12.60
C ALA A 394 -20.04 -2.91 13.57
N GLU A 395 -19.94 -1.90 14.43
CA GLU A 395 -21.02 -1.54 15.36
C GLU A 395 -22.28 -1.08 14.62
N ARG A 396 -22.13 -0.27 13.57
CA ARG A 396 -23.26 0.17 12.75
C ARG A 396 -23.88 -1.00 11.98
N LEU A 397 -23.08 -1.96 11.52
CA LEU A 397 -23.57 -3.18 10.87
C LEU A 397 -24.35 -4.06 11.84
N LYS A 398 -23.88 -4.24 13.09
CA LYS A 398 -24.61 -4.95 14.15
C LYS A 398 -25.98 -4.31 14.43
N ALA A 399 -26.00 -2.97 14.55
CA ALA A 399 -27.24 -2.24 14.75
C ALA A 399 -28.24 -2.44 13.58
N LEU A 400 -27.76 -2.36 12.33
CA LEU A 400 -28.57 -2.59 11.15
C LEU A 400 -29.09 -4.04 11.07
N VAL A 401 -28.28 -5.03 11.41
CA VAL A 401 -28.67 -6.45 11.45
C VAL A 401 -29.76 -6.69 12.50
N VAL A 402 -29.61 -6.10 13.69
CA VAL A 402 -30.63 -6.16 14.77
C VAL A 402 -31.96 -5.59 14.26
N GLU A 403 -31.93 -4.41 13.68
CA GLU A 403 -33.13 -3.72 13.16
C GLU A 403 -33.80 -4.52 12.03
N ARG A 404 -33.05 -4.88 10.99
CA ARG A 404 -33.59 -5.47 9.76
C ARG A 404 -34.00 -6.94 9.89
N LEU A 405 -33.32 -7.70 10.74
CA LEU A 405 -33.67 -9.11 10.99
C LEU A 405 -34.65 -9.28 12.17
N GLY A 406 -34.94 -8.18 12.91
CA GLY A 406 -35.84 -8.24 14.08
C GLY A 406 -35.24 -9.08 15.21
N LEU A 407 -33.93 -8.98 15.43
CA LEU A 407 -33.22 -9.67 16.52
C LEU A 407 -33.18 -8.81 17.77
N SER A 408 -33.02 -9.42 18.96
CA SER A 408 -32.60 -8.63 20.12
C SER A 408 -31.09 -8.37 20.08
N PRO A 409 -30.59 -7.21 20.56
CA PRO A 409 -29.15 -6.95 20.64
C PRO A 409 -28.41 -8.08 21.38
N LYS A 410 -28.99 -8.57 22.49
CA LYS A 410 -28.44 -9.67 23.28
C LYS A 410 -28.31 -10.97 22.47
N SER A 411 -29.33 -11.33 21.67
CA SER A 411 -29.29 -12.55 20.85
C SER A 411 -28.17 -12.49 19.80
N LEU A 412 -27.91 -11.31 19.22
CA LEU A 412 -26.80 -11.11 18.28
C LEU A 412 -25.46 -11.23 19.00
N GLU A 413 -25.30 -10.60 20.17
CA GLU A 413 -24.07 -10.67 20.97
C GLU A 413 -23.78 -12.12 21.41
N ASP A 414 -24.78 -12.85 21.92
CA ASP A 414 -24.64 -14.26 22.30
C ASP A 414 -24.23 -15.13 21.10
N TYR A 415 -24.82 -14.88 19.92
CA TYR A 415 -24.43 -15.56 18.69
C TYR A 415 -22.97 -15.28 18.31
N LEU A 416 -22.55 -14.01 18.27
CA LEU A 416 -21.18 -13.62 17.94
C LEU A 416 -20.17 -14.15 18.97
N ALA A 417 -20.53 -14.13 20.27
CA ALA A 417 -19.71 -14.72 21.33
C ALA A 417 -19.54 -16.23 21.15
N SER A 418 -20.62 -16.95 20.77
CA SER A 418 -20.57 -18.38 20.50
C SER A 418 -19.61 -18.75 19.36
N LEU A 419 -19.46 -17.87 18.36
CA LEU A 419 -18.54 -18.06 17.24
C LEU A 419 -17.09 -17.75 17.62
N ARG A 420 -16.89 -16.74 18.46
CA ARG A 420 -15.56 -16.45 19.04
C ARG A 420 -15.04 -17.62 19.88
N THR A 421 -15.96 -18.35 20.52
CA THR A 421 -15.60 -19.53 21.30
C THR A 421 -15.48 -20.80 20.44
N ARG A 422 -16.24 -20.93 19.35
CA ARG A 422 -16.15 -22.07 18.41
C ARG A 422 -14.90 -22.06 17.53
N GLY A 423 -14.34 -20.91 17.25
CA GLY A 423 -13.06 -20.75 16.54
C GLY A 423 -11.83 -20.83 17.46
N ARG A 424 -12.03 -20.75 18.76
CA ARG A 424 -10.99 -21.20 19.70
C ARG A 424 -11.10 -22.71 19.78
N PRO A 425 -10.02 -23.48 19.50
CA PRO A 425 -9.92 -24.81 20.08
C PRO A 425 -10.31 -24.65 21.54
N ALA A 426 -11.17 -25.55 22.08
CA ALA A 426 -11.63 -25.53 23.48
C ALA A 426 -10.51 -24.97 24.33
N PRO A 427 -10.74 -23.89 25.16
CA PRO A 427 -9.65 -23.26 25.87
C PRO A 427 -8.83 -24.42 26.41
N PRO A 428 -7.53 -24.55 26.09
CA PRO A 428 -6.75 -25.65 26.62
C PRO A 428 -7.09 -25.66 28.09
N PRO A 429 -7.37 -26.82 28.72
CA PRO A 429 -7.77 -26.92 30.13
C PRO A 429 -6.98 -25.85 30.86
N PRO A 430 -7.61 -24.99 31.74
CA PRO A 430 -7.03 -23.77 32.26
C PRO A 430 -5.54 -24.01 32.41
N PRO A 431 -4.66 -23.22 31.75
CA PRO A 431 -3.26 -23.58 31.67
C PRO A 431 -2.87 -23.94 33.09
N PRO A 432 -2.23 -25.05 33.37
CA PRO A 432 -1.80 -25.40 34.69
C PRO A 432 -1.23 -24.11 35.25
N PRO A 433 -1.59 -23.67 36.48
CA PRO A 433 -1.35 -22.33 37.01
C PRO A 433 0.04 -21.91 36.51
N PRO A 434 0.20 -20.73 35.85
CA PRO A 434 1.36 -20.44 35.02
C PRO A 434 2.57 -20.96 35.76
N ILE A 435 3.17 -21.99 35.24
CA ILE A 435 4.47 -22.45 35.69
C ILE A 435 5.27 -21.17 35.65
N PRO A 436 5.71 -20.57 36.78
CA PRO A 436 6.24 -19.22 36.88
C PRO A 436 7.21 -19.09 35.72
N GLY A 437 6.80 -18.29 34.70
CA GLY A 437 7.28 -18.42 33.34
C GLY A 437 8.79 -18.43 33.40
N ASN A 438 9.43 -19.51 32.96
CA ASN A 438 10.84 -19.72 33.11
C ASN A 438 11.52 -18.50 32.46
N LYS A 439 11.79 -17.47 33.27
CA LYS A 439 12.35 -16.18 32.86
C LYS A 439 13.65 -16.43 32.08
N THR A 440 14.33 -17.49 32.42
CA THR A 440 15.54 -17.99 31.78
C THR A 440 15.25 -18.45 30.35
N LEU A 441 14.20 -19.25 30.12
CA LEU A 441 13.81 -19.70 28.78
C LEU A 441 13.43 -18.52 27.87
N LEU A 442 12.75 -17.51 28.40
CA LEU A 442 12.42 -16.32 27.60
C LEU A 442 13.67 -15.54 27.17
N LEU A 443 14.69 -15.46 28.03
CA LEU A 443 15.96 -14.84 27.71
C LEU A 443 16.78 -15.68 26.72
N GLU A 444 16.72 -17.01 26.81
CA GLU A 444 17.32 -17.92 25.82
C GLU A 444 16.70 -17.73 24.44
N LEU A 445 15.37 -17.64 24.36
CA LEU A 445 14.64 -17.38 23.12
C LEU A 445 14.98 -16.01 22.52
N ASP A 446 15.14 -14.97 23.36
CA ASP A 446 15.57 -13.65 22.92
C ASP A 446 17.00 -13.70 22.36
N ALA A 447 17.93 -14.39 23.01
CA ALA A 447 19.31 -14.55 22.52
C ALA A 447 19.35 -15.30 21.17
N ILE A 448 18.61 -16.40 21.05
CA ILE A 448 18.49 -17.17 19.79
C ILE A 448 17.87 -16.31 18.66
N ALA A 449 16.84 -15.53 18.95
CA ALA A 449 16.19 -14.66 17.98
C ALA A 449 17.17 -13.58 17.47
N LEU A 450 17.97 -12.98 18.35
CA LEU A 450 19.01 -12.03 17.98
C LEU A 450 20.10 -12.67 17.11
N LEU A 451 20.58 -13.87 17.46
CA LEU A 451 21.55 -14.63 16.65
C LEU A 451 21.00 -14.94 15.25
N LEU A 452 19.77 -15.42 15.15
CA LEU A 452 19.13 -15.74 13.86
C LEU A 452 18.81 -14.49 13.01
N SER A 453 18.84 -13.31 13.61
CA SER A 453 18.64 -12.02 12.93
C SER A 453 19.94 -11.38 12.47
N ALA A 454 21.10 -11.87 12.93
CA ALA A 454 22.41 -11.34 12.59
C ALA A 454 22.71 -11.47 11.08
N PRO A 455 23.59 -10.63 10.50
CA PRO A 455 24.12 -10.84 9.16
C PRO A 455 24.77 -12.23 9.02
N GLU A 456 24.68 -12.84 7.83
CA GLU A 456 25.17 -14.20 7.60
C GLU A 456 26.66 -14.34 7.89
N GLU A 457 27.41 -13.32 7.52
CA GLU A 457 28.86 -13.23 7.69
C GLU A 457 29.29 -13.19 9.17
N ARG A 458 28.43 -12.68 10.05
CA ARG A 458 28.70 -12.54 11.50
C ARG A 458 28.04 -13.64 12.34
N PHE A 459 27.21 -14.48 11.75
CA PHE A 459 26.40 -15.45 12.51
C PHE A 459 27.25 -16.40 13.36
N LEU A 460 28.25 -17.04 12.76
CA LEU A 460 29.13 -17.98 13.51
C LEU A 460 30.01 -17.28 14.54
N GLU A 461 30.52 -16.09 14.21
CA GLU A 461 31.28 -15.26 15.17
C GLU A 461 30.45 -14.94 16.42
N LEU A 462 29.15 -14.58 16.21
CA LEU A 462 28.25 -14.30 17.33
C LEU A 462 27.82 -15.56 18.09
N VAL A 463 27.71 -16.70 17.43
CA VAL A 463 27.48 -17.99 18.09
C VAL A 463 28.66 -18.31 19.04
N ASP A 464 29.88 -18.19 18.58
CA ASP A 464 31.10 -18.40 19.40
C ASP A 464 31.19 -17.36 20.53
N TYR A 465 30.85 -16.09 20.24
CA TYR A 465 30.79 -15.04 21.24
C TYR A 465 29.82 -15.38 22.38
N VAL A 466 28.57 -15.77 22.05
CA VAL A 466 27.56 -16.13 23.05
C VAL A 466 28.04 -17.25 23.96
N GLU A 467 28.67 -18.26 23.40
CA GLU A 467 29.19 -19.39 24.18
C GLU A 467 30.31 -19.00 25.16
N THR A 468 31.13 -18.00 24.80
CA THR A 468 32.15 -17.45 25.72
C THR A 468 31.57 -16.57 26.81
N GLN A 469 30.43 -15.93 26.57
CA GLN A 469 29.77 -15.00 27.53
C GLN A 469 28.85 -15.70 28.52
N VAL A 470 28.20 -16.81 28.13
CA VAL A 470 27.30 -17.57 28.97
C VAL A 470 27.65 -19.06 28.85
N TRP A 471 27.54 -19.78 29.94
CA TRP A 471 27.67 -21.25 29.97
C TRP A 471 26.30 -21.87 30.13
N PRO A 472 25.59 -22.14 29.00
CA PRO A 472 24.25 -22.70 29.09
C PRO A 472 24.27 -24.02 29.87
N PRO A 473 23.31 -24.23 30.79
CA PRO A 473 23.18 -25.54 31.46
C PRO A 473 22.95 -26.67 30.44
N GLU A 474 23.36 -27.86 30.78
CA GLU A 474 23.10 -29.06 29.98
C GLU A 474 21.57 -29.24 29.83
N GLY A 475 21.08 -29.41 28.59
CA GLY A 475 19.65 -29.50 28.27
C GLY A 475 18.91 -28.16 28.21
N SER A 476 19.62 -27.02 28.29
CA SER A 476 19.00 -25.71 28.03
C SER A 476 18.72 -25.51 26.53
N PHE A 477 17.69 -24.77 26.21
CA PHE A 477 17.28 -24.52 24.81
C PHE A 477 18.39 -23.78 24.03
N LEU A 478 19.04 -22.80 24.67
CA LEU A 478 20.20 -22.11 24.09
C LEU A 478 21.37 -23.03 23.85
N GLY A 479 21.70 -23.92 24.80
CA GLY A 479 22.81 -24.89 24.66
C GLY A 479 22.59 -25.84 23.47
N GLU A 480 21.37 -26.34 23.31
CA GLU A 480 20.99 -27.19 22.18
C GLU A 480 21.05 -26.43 20.85
N PHE A 481 20.62 -25.17 20.83
CA PHE A 481 20.73 -24.31 19.66
C PHE A 481 22.19 -24.09 19.23
N LEU A 482 23.06 -23.73 20.17
CA LEU A 482 24.49 -23.50 19.89
C LEU A 482 25.16 -24.75 19.33
N ALA A 483 24.86 -25.93 19.91
CA ALA A 483 25.38 -27.23 19.43
C ALA A 483 24.88 -27.55 18.00
N LEU A 484 23.63 -27.24 17.70
CA LEU A 484 23.03 -27.43 16.36
C LEU A 484 23.62 -26.44 15.35
N ALA A 485 23.79 -25.17 15.71
CA ALA A 485 24.35 -24.12 14.87
C ALA A 485 25.79 -24.40 14.42
N ARG A 486 26.59 -25.07 15.28
CA ARG A 486 27.93 -25.52 14.92
C ARG A 486 27.97 -26.68 13.93
N LYS A 487 26.99 -27.60 14.03
CA LYS A 487 26.90 -28.74 13.11
C LYS A 487 26.37 -28.33 11.74
N GLU A 488 25.41 -27.45 11.70
CA GLU A 488 24.75 -26.99 10.47
C GLU A 488 24.39 -25.52 10.57
N PRO A 489 25.27 -24.60 10.13
CA PRO A 489 25.11 -23.17 10.33
C PRO A 489 24.03 -22.50 9.44
N ARG A 490 23.34 -23.29 8.60
CA ARG A 490 22.27 -22.73 7.73
C ARG A 490 21.05 -22.32 8.53
N ARG A 491 20.84 -21.02 8.64
CA ARG A 491 19.79 -20.41 9.46
C ARG A 491 18.37 -20.91 9.14
N ASP A 492 18.07 -21.17 7.87
CA ASP A 492 16.75 -21.69 7.47
C ASP A 492 16.53 -23.14 7.95
N HIS A 493 17.59 -23.94 8.02
CA HIS A 493 17.53 -25.26 8.60
C HIS A 493 17.33 -25.17 10.12
N LEU A 494 18.10 -24.32 10.80
CA LEU A 494 17.97 -24.07 12.23
C LEU A 494 16.54 -23.59 12.59
N ARG A 495 15.99 -22.65 11.85
CA ARG A 495 14.60 -22.17 12.04
C ARG A 495 13.58 -23.30 11.90
N ARG A 496 13.69 -24.14 10.86
CA ARG A 496 12.79 -25.28 10.65
C ARG A 496 12.91 -26.32 11.76
N THR A 497 14.10 -26.68 12.14
CA THR A 497 14.34 -27.68 13.18
C THR A 497 13.79 -27.21 14.54
N LEU A 498 14.01 -25.95 14.88
CA LEU A 498 13.53 -25.38 16.15
C LEU A 498 12.01 -25.16 16.17
N SER A 499 11.38 -24.86 15.01
CA SER A 499 9.93 -24.68 14.92
C SER A 499 9.13 -25.95 15.19
N GLN A 500 9.76 -27.11 15.10
CA GLN A 500 9.14 -28.43 15.39
C GLN A 500 9.13 -28.78 16.89
N ARG A 501 9.78 -27.97 17.74
CA ARG A 501 9.80 -28.17 19.17
C ARG A 501 8.66 -27.46 19.89
N GLU A 502 8.40 -27.87 21.14
CA GLU A 502 7.33 -27.28 21.97
C GLU A 502 7.51 -25.76 22.17
N GLU A 503 8.74 -25.28 22.21
CA GLU A 503 9.11 -23.87 22.33
C GLU A 503 9.13 -23.11 20.98
N GLY A 504 8.97 -23.83 19.87
CA GLY A 504 9.11 -23.29 18.51
C GLY A 504 8.12 -22.14 18.20
N GLY A 505 6.90 -22.21 18.71
CA GLY A 505 5.90 -21.14 18.57
C GLY A 505 6.33 -19.83 19.24
N ARG A 506 6.91 -19.92 20.43
CA ARG A 506 7.44 -18.77 21.17
C ARG A 506 8.70 -18.18 20.53
N LEU A 507 9.55 -19.03 19.97
CA LEU A 507 10.72 -18.58 19.21
C LEU A 507 10.27 -17.81 17.95
N PHE A 508 9.23 -18.26 17.27
CA PHE A 508 8.69 -17.59 16.10
C PHE A 508 8.16 -16.19 16.43
N GLU A 509 7.43 -16.02 17.54
CA GLU A 509 6.99 -14.71 18.03
C GLU A 509 8.17 -13.77 18.29
N ARG A 510 9.26 -14.28 18.89
CA ARG A 510 10.47 -13.50 19.16
C ARG A 510 11.22 -13.12 17.88
N LEU A 511 11.26 -14.02 16.90
CA LEU A 511 11.84 -13.74 15.58
C LEU A 511 11.05 -12.66 14.80
N LEU A 512 9.72 -12.57 14.98
CA LEU A 512 8.91 -11.51 14.39
C LEU A 512 9.22 -10.13 14.99
N LEU A 513 9.62 -10.11 16.27
CA LEU A 513 9.98 -8.88 17.00
C LEU A 513 11.46 -8.52 16.88
N ALA A 514 12.30 -9.46 16.42
CA ALA A 514 13.73 -9.24 16.25
C ALA A 514 14.01 -8.25 15.10
N PRO A 515 15.08 -7.43 15.21
CA PRO A 515 15.47 -6.51 14.17
C PRO A 515 15.72 -7.21 12.84
N ARG A 516 15.23 -6.64 11.73
CA ARG A 516 15.50 -7.15 10.38
C ARG A 516 16.66 -6.38 9.78
N GLY A 517 17.67 -7.09 9.26
CA GLY A 517 18.82 -6.52 8.58
C GLY A 517 20.00 -6.18 9.50
N GLU A 518 20.90 -5.31 9.05
CA GLU A 518 22.02 -4.82 9.84
C GLU A 518 21.54 -3.82 10.91
N ASP A 519 21.13 -4.33 12.07
CA ASP A 519 20.86 -3.48 13.23
C ASP A 519 22.19 -3.05 13.84
N PRO A 520 22.56 -1.75 13.81
CA PRO A 520 23.81 -1.27 14.38
C PRO A 520 23.92 -1.50 15.90
N ARG A 521 22.77 -1.75 16.56
CA ARG A 521 22.70 -2.05 18.00
C ARG A 521 22.56 -3.54 18.31
N LEU A 522 22.73 -4.42 17.33
CA LEU A 522 22.58 -5.87 17.55
C LEU A 522 23.50 -6.38 18.66
N GLN A 523 24.77 -5.97 18.63
CA GLN A 523 25.76 -6.35 19.65
C GLN A 523 25.34 -5.87 21.04
N GLU A 524 24.93 -4.61 21.18
CA GLU A 524 24.49 -4.04 22.45
C GLU A 524 23.24 -4.76 23.02
N LYS A 525 22.29 -5.10 22.15
CA LYS A 525 21.09 -5.87 22.53
C LYS A 525 21.44 -7.28 22.96
N LEU A 526 22.37 -7.93 22.25
CA LEU A 526 22.86 -9.26 22.58
C LEU A 526 23.56 -9.23 23.93
N ASP A 527 24.49 -8.30 24.16
CA ASP A 527 25.23 -8.14 25.41
C ASP A 527 24.29 -7.92 26.60
N HIS A 528 23.27 -7.07 26.43
CA HIS A 528 22.26 -6.85 27.48
C HIS A 528 21.47 -8.13 27.78
N THR A 529 21.06 -8.87 26.76
CA THR A 529 20.34 -10.14 26.92
C THR A 529 21.20 -11.20 27.60
N LEU A 530 22.48 -11.33 27.21
CA LEU A 530 23.42 -12.27 27.78
C LEU A 530 23.76 -11.97 29.24
N ALA A 531 23.89 -10.68 29.59
CA ALA A 531 24.13 -10.28 31.00
C ALA A 531 22.95 -10.73 31.90
N ARG A 532 21.71 -10.52 31.45
CA ARG A 532 20.52 -10.97 32.18
C ARG A 532 20.39 -12.49 32.23
N LEU A 533 20.79 -13.18 31.16
CA LEU A 533 20.76 -14.63 31.08
C LEU A 533 21.80 -15.27 32.02
N ARG A 534 23.00 -14.70 32.08
CA ARG A 534 24.04 -15.09 33.04
C ARG A 534 23.55 -14.98 34.49
N GLU A 535 22.90 -13.88 34.83
CA GLU A 535 22.31 -13.67 36.15
C GLU A 535 21.24 -14.74 36.47
N ALA A 536 20.34 -15.02 35.50
CA ALA A 536 19.30 -16.02 35.65
C ALA A 536 19.88 -17.42 35.88
N TYR A 537 20.87 -17.84 35.09
CA TYR A 537 21.56 -19.13 35.28
C TYR A 537 22.26 -19.25 36.63
N LEU A 538 22.91 -18.18 37.11
CA LEU A 538 23.53 -18.16 38.44
C LEU A 538 22.49 -18.31 39.55
N GLN A 539 21.34 -17.65 39.43
CA GLN A 539 20.24 -17.75 40.39
C GLN A 539 19.62 -19.15 40.43
N GLU A 540 19.41 -19.80 39.28
CA GLU A 540 18.93 -21.17 39.19
C GLU A 540 19.92 -22.17 39.80
N ARG A 541 21.22 -21.98 39.52
CA ARG A 541 22.29 -22.83 40.10
C ARG A 541 22.37 -22.66 41.62
N LEU A 542 22.23 -21.42 42.10
CA LEU A 542 22.23 -21.13 43.54
C LEU A 542 21.01 -21.73 44.24
N ALA A 543 19.84 -21.71 43.59
CA ALA A 543 18.61 -22.31 44.10
C ALA A 543 18.75 -23.85 44.18
N LYS A 544 19.34 -24.50 43.16
CA LYS A 544 19.63 -25.94 43.17
C LYS A 544 20.61 -26.34 44.28
N VAL A 545 21.68 -25.58 44.50
CA VAL A 545 22.64 -25.80 45.58
C VAL A 545 21.97 -25.63 46.95
N LYS A 546 21.17 -24.57 47.13
CA LYS A 546 20.41 -24.37 48.39
C LYS A 546 19.43 -25.52 48.64
N ALA A 547 18.71 -25.99 47.60
CA ALA A 547 17.79 -27.11 47.73
C ALA A 547 18.54 -28.43 48.09
N ALA A 548 19.71 -28.68 47.48
CA ALA A 548 20.54 -29.85 47.80
C ALA A 548 21.09 -29.80 49.22
N LEU A 549 21.52 -28.62 49.70
CA LEU A 549 21.97 -28.41 51.07
C LEU A 549 20.83 -28.55 52.11
N ALA A 550 19.62 -28.23 51.76
CA ALA A 550 18.45 -28.40 52.61
C ALA A 550 17.98 -29.85 52.71
N GLN A 551 18.35 -30.71 51.78
CA GLN A 551 18.02 -32.14 51.76
C GLN A 551 19.10 -33.03 52.43
N ASN A 552 20.27 -32.49 52.73
CA ASN A 552 21.35 -33.16 53.47
C ASN A 552 21.81 -32.22 54.60
N PRO A 553 21.15 -32.24 55.79
CA PRO A 553 21.59 -31.44 56.93
C PRO A 553 22.92 -31.94 57.54
#